data_488b308e1a7a40a5f37b88a7ccda1c7c
#
_entry.id   488b308e1a7a40a5f37b88a7ccda1c7c
#
_cell.length_a   1.000
_cell.length_b   1.000
_cell.length_c   1.000
_cell.angle_alpha   90.00
_cell.angle_beta   90.00
_cell.angle_gamma   90.00
#
_symmetry.space_group_name_H-M   'P 1'
#
loop_
_entity.id
_entity.type
_entity.pdbx_description
1 polymer ?
#
loop_
_entity_poly.entity_id
_entity_poly.type
_entity_poly.pdbx_seq_one_letter_code
_entity_poly.pdbx_strand_id
1 'polypeptide(L)'
;SVVAAITPWNFPLAMITRKVSPALAAGCTVVIKPSEDTPLTALAVCELACQAGMPAGVINCVTGMDAPAIGRVLTSDTRVRKVTFTGSTQVGKILYRQSAESVKKISLELGGNAPFIVFDDADLNAAVDGAMLCKFRNAGQTCVCANRILVQRGIHDQFVEAFTARVTAMKVADGRTEGSDVGPLINADGRAKVEEHVEDALAKGAKVVCGGHTHEAGPLFYSPTVLVGVNTEMRMASEE
;
A
#
# COMPACT_ATOMS: atom_id res chain seq x y z
N SER A 1 10.36 -23.33 15.17
CA SER A 1 10.09 -23.26 13.71
C SER A 1 10.58 -21.93 13.16
N VAL A 2 10.99 -21.90 11.89
CA VAL A 2 11.38 -20.67 11.20
C VAL A 2 10.16 -20.11 10.45
N VAL A 3 9.90 -18.81 10.61
CA VAL A 3 8.90 -18.05 9.87
C VAL A 3 9.61 -17.08 8.92
N ALA A 4 9.26 -17.08 7.64
CA ALA A 4 9.68 -16.06 6.70
C ALA A 4 8.63 -14.93 6.66
N ALA A 5 9.04 -13.69 6.91
CA ALA A 5 8.21 -12.50 6.86
C ALA A 5 8.67 -11.62 5.69
N ILE A 6 7.85 -11.51 4.65
CA ILE A 6 8.13 -10.69 3.47
C ILE A 6 7.18 -9.50 3.50
N THR A 7 7.73 -8.27 3.49
CA THR A 7 6.96 -7.06 3.76
C THR A 7 7.11 -6.01 2.65
N PRO A 8 6.06 -5.21 2.40
CA PRO A 8 6.09 -4.14 1.41
C PRO A 8 6.74 -2.87 1.96
N TRP A 9 6.84 -1.87 1.09
CA TRP A 9 7.46 -0.58 1.35
C TRP A 9 6.54 0.46 2.04
N ASN A 10 5.23 0.32 1.91
CA ASN A 10 4.29 1.40 2.25
C ASN A 10 4.11 1.67 3.77
N PHE A 11 4.28 0.65 4.61
CA PHE A 11 4.30 0.78 6.08
C PHE A 11 5.43 -0.09 6.65
N PRO A 12 6.69 0.29 6.45
CA PRO A 12 7.84 -0.60 6.65
C PRO A 12 8.02 -1.08 8.10
N LEU A 13 7.57 -0.31 9.09
CA LEU A 13 7.58 -0.75 10.50
C LEU A 13 6.37 -1.62 10.83
N ALA A 14 5.17 -1.12 10.57
CA ALA A 14 3.93 -1.78 10.97
C ALA A 14 3.77 -3.15 10.31
N MET A 15 4.18 -3.30 9.06
CA MET A 15 4.09 -4.57 8.33
C MET A 15 5.07 -5.62 8.85
N ILE A 16 6.18 -5.21 9.44
CA ILE A 16 7.14 -6.08 10.12
C ILE A 16 6.58 -6.51 11.47
N THR A 17 6.23 -5.55 12.32
CA THR A 17 5.83 -5.84 13.70
C THR A 17 4.59 -6.74 13.77
N ARG A 18 3.58 -6.53 12.92
CA ARG A 18 2.38 -7.38 12.87
C ARG A 18 2.65 -8.85 12.47
N LYS A 19 3.79 -9.13 11.83
CA LYS A 19 4.21 -10.49 11.44
C LYS A 19 5.19 -11.11 12.44
N VAL A 20 6.14 -10.32 12.90
CA VAL A 20 7.21 -10.76 13.78
C VAL A 20 6.68 -11.00 15.21
N SER A 21 5.87 -10.10 15.76
CA SER A 21 5.39 -10.22 17.13
C SER A 21 4.61 -11.52 17.40
N PRO A 22 3.62 -11.92 16.59
CA PRO A 22 2.94 -13.20 16.83
C PRO A 22 3.85 -14.42 16.58
N ALA A 23 4.84 -14.32 15.67
CA ALA A 23 5.79 -15.41 15.46
C ALA A 23 6.67 -15.62 16.69
N LEU A 24 7.20 -14.53 17.27
CA LEU A 24 8.00 -14.59 18.49
C LEU A 24 7.17 -15.06 19.69
N ALA A 25 5.94 -14.58 19.84
CA ALA A 25 5.03 -15.02 20.90
C ALA A 25 4.75 -16.55 20.83
N ALA A 26 4.77 -17.10 19.62
CA ALA A 26 4.63 -18.55 19.39
C ALA A 26 5.96 -19.32 19.51
N GLY A 27 7.05 -18.69 19.97
CA GLY A 27 8.37 -19.32 20.11
C GLY A 27 9.07 -19.64 18.78
N CYS A 28 8.75 -18.92 17.71
CA CYS A 28 9.38 -19.10 16.40
C CYS A 28 10.52 -18.11 16.19
N THR A 29 11.53 -18.52 15.44
CA THR A 29 12.52 -17.61 14.87
C THR A 29 12.02 -17.03 13.56
N VAL A 30 12.50 -15.84 13.18
CA VAL A 30 12.00 -15.11 12.00
C VAL A 30 13.15 -14.69 11.10
N VAL A 31 12.94 -14.85 9.79
CA VAL A 31 13.74 -14.23 8.73
C VAL A 31 12.87 -13.19 8.05
N ILE A 32 13.25 -11.92 8.13
CA ILE A 32 12.55 -10.79 7.51
C ILE A 32 13.21 -10.48 6.17
N LYS A 33 12.40 -10.40 5.11
CA LYS A 33 12.77 -9.79 3.83
C LYS A 33 11.93 -8.53 3.66
N PRO A 34 12.46 -7.34 3.99
CA PRO A 34 11.76 -6.07 3.72
C PRO A 34 11.78 -5.74 2.22
N SER A 35 10.97 -4.75 1.84
CA SER A 35 11.11 -4.17 0.50
C SER A 35 12.50 -3.56 0.33
N GLU A 36 13.04 -3.68 -0.87
CA GLU A 36 14.29 -3.06 -1.32
C GLU A 36 14.23 -1.53 -1.29
N ASP A 37 13.04 -0.96 -1.44
CA ASP A 37 12.82 0.50 -1.39
C ASP A 37 12.87 1.06 0.05
N THR A 38 12.64 0.22 1.08
CA THR A 38 12.56 0.69 2.48
C THR A 38 13.26 -0.25 3.49
N PRO A 39 14.53 -0.62 3.28
CA PRO A 39 15.21 -1.62 4.12
C PRO A 39 15.63 -1.09 5.50
N LEU A 40 15.87 0.22 5.63
CA LEU A 40 16.50 0.80 6.83
C LEU A 40 15.64 0.65 8.09
N THR A 41 14.33 0.77 7.96
CA THR A 41 13.42 0.56 9.10
C THR A 41 13.47 -0.88 9.63
N ALA A 42 13.58 -1.86 8.74
CA ALA A 42 13.71 -3.27 9.14
C ALA A 42 15.04 -3.53 9.87
N LEU A 43 16.13 -2.96 9.36
CA LEU A 43 17.45 -3.07 9.99
C LEU A 43 17.46 -2.40 11.38
N ALA A 44 16.84 -1.23 11.51
CA ALA A 44 16.72 -0.54 12.80
C ALA A 44 15.91 -1.37 13.82
N VAL A 45 14.82 -2.02 13.40
CA VAL A 45 14.06 -2.91 14.29
C VAL A 45 14.90 -4.09 14.76
N CYS A 46 15.70 -4.70 13.88
CA CYS A 46 16.59 -5.79 14.26
C CYS A 46 17.67 -5.33 15.25
N GLU A 47 18.26 -4.16 15.04
CA GLU A 47 19.24 -3.57 15.96
C GLU A 47 18.62 -3.29 17.34
N LEU A 48 17.43 -2.68 17.36
CA LEU A 48 16.70 -2.43 18.62
C LEU A 48 16.35 -3.73 19.36
N ALA A 49 16.03 -4.78 18.62
CA ALA A 49 15.79 -6.11 19.23
C ALA A 49 17.07 -6.68 19.86
N CYS A 50 18.23 -6.52 19.22
CA CYS A 50 19.52 -6.91 19.80
C CYS A 50 19.82 -6.12 21.07
N GLN A 51 19.63 -4.78 21.05
CA GLN A 51 19.84 -3.93 22.23
C GLN A 51 18.88 -4.27 23.36
N ALA A 52 17.68 -4.73 23.08
CA ALA A 52 16.70 -5.21 24.05
C ALA A 52 17.04 -6.62 24.62
N GLY A 53 18.15 -7.22 24.22
CA GLY A 53 18.58 -8.53 24.70
C GLY A 53 17.97 -9.72 23.96
N MET A 54 17.42 -9.52 22.79
CA MET A 54 16.94 -10.66 21.96
C MET A 54 18.11 -11.58 21.61
N PRO A 55 18.02 -12.90 21.84
CA PRO A 55 19.12 -13.81 21.52
C PRO A 55 19.46 -13.80 20.04
N ALA A 56 20.74 -13.97 19.71
CA ALA A 56 21.21 -14.03 18.34
C ALA A 56 20.50 -15.13 17.55
N GLY A 57 20.13 -14.84 16.31
CA GLY A 57 19.44 -15.76 15.40
C GLY A 57 17.92 -15.87 15.61
N VAL A 58 17.34 -15.23 16.61
CA VAL A 58 15.88 -15.21 16.80
C VAL A 58 15.19 -14.32 15.76
N ILE A 59 15.74 -13.14 15.51
CA ILE A 59 15.31 -12.23 14.43
C ILE A 59 16.47 -12.03 13.48
N ASN A 60 16.22 -12.23 12.18
CA ASN A 60 17.21 -12.08 11.14
C ASN A 60 16.61 -11.23 10.01
N CYS A 61 17.39 -10.34 9.40
CA CYS A 61 16.96 -9.52 8.27
C CYS A 61 17.86 -9.78 7.06
N VAL A 62 17.24 -10.05 5.92
CA VAL A 62 17.93 -10.23 4.62
C VAL A 62 17.44 -9.16 3.69
N THR A 63 18.33 -8.22 3.34
CA THR A 63 18.09 -7.17 2.35
C THR A 63 18.73 -7.57 1.01
N GLY A 64 18.19 -7.09 -0.10
CA GLY A 64 18.78 -7.34 -1.43
C GLY A 64 17.84 -6.91 -2.54
N MET A 65 18.43 -6.63 -3.72
CA MET A 65 17.71 -6.17 -4.91
C MET A 65 17.06 -7.31 -5.70
N ASP A 66 17.56 -8.55 -5.57
CA ASP A 66 16.96 -9.73 -6.22
C ASP A 66 15.87 -10.35 -5.31
N ALA A 67 14.74 -9.66 -5.22
CA ALA A 67 13.59 -10.14 -4.44
C ALA A 67 13.07 -11.53 -4.89
N PRO A 68 13.03 -11.86 -6.20
CA PRO A 68 12.64 -13.18 -6.67
C PRO A 68 13.58 -14.30 -6.19
N ALA A 69 14.89 -14.10 -6.18
CA ALA A 69 15.86 -15.11 -5.70
C ALA A 69 15.71 -15.35 -4.20
N ILE A 70 15.62 -14.28 -3.40
CA ILE A 70 15.40 -14.39 -1.95
C ILE A 70 14.07 -15.08 -1.67
N GLY A 71 13.00 -14.69 -2.38
CA GLY A 71 11.68 -15.30 -2.25
C GLY A 71 11.70 -16.80 -2.53
N ARG A 72 12.39 -17.25 -3.57
CA ARG A 72 12.55 -18.68 -3.89
C ARG A 72 13.24 -19.45 -2.77
N VAL A 73 14.30 -18.91 -2.19
CA VAL A 73 14.97 -19.55 -1.04
C VAL A 73 14.01 -19.69 0.14
N LEU A 74 13.31 -18.63 0.49
CA LEU A 74 12.38 -18.63 1.63
C LEU A 74 11.19 -19.59 1.44
N THR A 75 10.75 -19.78 0.20
CA THR A 75 9.64 -20.69 -0.12
C THR A 75 10.09 -22.15 -0.30
N SER A 76 11.32 -22.41 -0.75
CA SER A 76 11.80 -23.78 -1.00
C SER A 76 12.49 -24.43 0.21
N ASP A 77 13.18 -23.66 1.07
CA ASP A 77 13.93 -24.22 2.21
C ASP A 77 13.00 -24.90 3.21
N THR A 78 13.25 -26.17 3.50
CA THR A 78 12.41 -27.01 4.35
C THR A 78 12.43 -26.60 5.83
N ARG A 79 13.41 -25.82 6.29
CA ARG A 79 13.49 -25.26 7.64
C ARG A 79 12.44 -24.17 7.85
N VAL A 80 12.08 -23.44 6.79
CA VAL A 80 10.99 -22.45 6.82
C VAL A 80 9.66 -23.19 6.79
N ARG A 81 8.87 -23.06 7.85
CA ARG A 81 7.59 -23.76 8.02
C ARG A 81 6.38 -22.89 7.70
N LYS A 82 6.56 -21.57 7.73
CA LYS A 82 5.51 -20.59 7.44
C LYS A 82 6.11 -19.43 6.64
N VAL A 83 5.37 -19.01 5.61
CA VAL A 83 5.59 -17.74 4.92
C VAL A 83 4.44 -16.79 5.25
N THR A 84 4.76 -15.58 5.68
CA THR A 84 3.79 -14.50 5.86
C THR A 84 4.20 -13.33 4.96
N PHE A 85 3.33 -12.98 4.04
CA PHE A 85 3.58 -11.99 2.99
C PHE A 85 2.54 -10.88 3.03
N THR A 86 2.98 -9.66 2.78
CA THR A 86 2.12 -8.53 2.41
C THR A 86 2.73 -7.87 1.17
N GLY A 87 1.92 -7.65 0.14
CA GLY A 87 2.34 -7.04 -1.12
C GLY A 87 1.31 -7.26 -2.23
N SER A 88 1.75 -7.20 -3.49
CA SER A 88 0.85 -7.35 -4.63
C SER A 88 0.25 -8.75 -4.74
N THR A 89 -0.96 -8.83 -5.26
CA THR A 89 -1.66 -10.09 -5.54
C THR A 89 -0.86 -10.99 -6.49
N GLN A 90 -0.15 -10.41 -7.45
CA GLN A 90 0.67 -11.17 -8.41
C GLN A 90 1.82 -11.89 -7.70
N VAL A 91 2.58 -11.18 -6.86
CA VAL A 91 3.67 -11.79 -6.08
C VAL A 91 3.11 -12.81 -5.08
N GLY A 92 1.99 -12.52 -4.44
CA GLY A 92 1.31 -13.47 -3.55
C GLY A 92 0.99 -14.80 -4.21
N LYS A 93 0.48 -14.77 -5.45
CA LYS A 93 0.22 -15.99 -6.25
C LYS A 93 1.50 -16.78 -6.54
N ILE A 94 2.62 -16.11 -6.81
CA ILE A 94 3.93 -16.77 -7.05
C ILE A 94 4.39 -17.46 -5.77
N LEU A 95 4.41 -16.76 -4.65
CA LEU A 95 4.85 -17.32 -3.37
C LEU A 95 3.95 -18.47 -2.91
N TYR A 96 2.64 -18.38 -3.16
CA TYR A 96 1.69 -19.45 -2.86
C TYR A 96 2.02 -20.73 -3.64
N ARG A 97 2.23 -20.62 -4.96
CA ARG A 97 2.61 -21.76 -5.82
C ARG A 97 3.93 -22.38 -5.35
N GLN A 98 4.95 -21.58 -5.09
CA GLN A 98 6.25 -22.06 -4.63
C GLN A 98 6.17 -22.76 -3.26
N SER A 99 5.30 -22.26 -2.36
CA SER A 99 5.11 -22.83 -1.02
C SER A 99 4.36 -24.15 -1.02
N ALA A 100 3.60 -24.45 -2.07
CA ALA A 100 2.84 -25.70 -2.20
C ALA A 100 3.73 -26.93 -2.25
N GLU A 101 4.92 -26.85 -2.89
CA GLU A 101 5.86 -27.96 -3.00
C GLU A 101 6.28 -28.58 -1.66
N SER A 102 6.32 -27.77 -0.60
CA SER A 102 6.71 -28.22 0.73
C SER A 102 5.57 -28.09 1.76
N VAL A 103 4.34 -27.87 1.30
CA VAL A 103 3.12 -27.73 2.11
C VAL A 103 3.32 -26.74 3.26
N LYS A 104 3.96 -25.62 3.00
CA LYS A 104 4.17 -24.57 4.02
C LYS A 104 2.85 -23.90 4.38
N LYS A 105 2.73 -23.52 5.65
CA LYS A 105 1.67 -22.58 6.04
C LYS A 105 1.94 -21.22 5.40
N ILE A 106 0.94 -20.66 4.75
CA ILE A 106 1.06 -19.33 4.13
C ILE A 106 -0.04 -18.41 4.63
N SER A 107 0.32 -17.15 4.89
CA SER A 107 -0.62 -16.06 5.16
C SER A 107 -0.31 -14.93 4.20
N LEU A 108 -1.33 -14.48 3.48
CA LEU A 108 -1.22 -13.44 2.44
C LEU A 108 -2.11 -12.26 2.81
N GLU A 109 -1.50 -11.06 2.84
CA GLU A 109 -2.17 -9.79 2.86
C GLU A 109 -1.87 -9.11 1.52
N LEU A 110 -2.88 -8.87 0.74
CA LEU A 110 -2.75 -8.49 -0.67
C LEU A 110 -3.37 -7.12 -0.94
N GLY A 111 -3.25 -6.64 -2.16
CA GLY A 111 -3.88 -5.43 -2.59
C GLY A 111 -5.41 -5.51 -2.63
N GLY A 112 -6.04 -4.40 -2.88
CA GLY A 112 -7.48 -4.30 -2.96
C GLY A 112 -7.96 -3.07 -3.71
N ASN A 113 -9.22 -3.07 -4.09
CA ASN A 113 -9.89 -1.97 -4.76
C ASN A 113 -11.24 -1.70 -4.07
N ALA A 114 -11.16 -1.33 -2.78
CA ALA A 114 -12.32 -1.17 -1.92
C ALA A 114 -13.25 -0.04 -2.41
N PRO A 115 -14.58 -0.21 -2.34
CA PRO A 115 -15.54 0.86 -2.55
C PRO A 115 -15.74 1.66 -1.25
N PHE A 116 -15.98 2.97 -1.41
CA PHE A 116 -16.52 3.87 -0.40
C PHE A 116 -17.92 4.30 -0.88
N ILE A 117 -18.96 4.01 -0.09
CA ILE A 117 -20.35 4.20 -0.54
C ILE A 117 -20.99 5.32 0.27
N VAL A 118 -21.59 6.29 -0.43
CA VAL A 118 -22.31 7.44 0.16
C VAL A 118 -23.75 7.41 -0.34
N PHE A 119 -24.69 7.23 0.59
CA PHE A 119 -26.13 7.28 0.32
C PHE A 119 -26.70 8.71 0.49
N ASP A 120 -27.89 8.97 -0.05
CA ASP A 120 -28.51 10.29 -0.05
C ASP A 120 -28.81 10.85 1.35
N ASP A 121 -28.99 9.98 2.33
CA ASP A 121 -29.23 10.32 3.74
C ASP A 121 -27.96 10.46 4.59
N ALA A 122 -26.78 10.35 3.97
CA ALA A 122 -25.51 10.50 4.68
C ALA A 122 -25.28 11.96 5.11
N ASP A 123 -24.66 12.15 6.29
CA ASP A 123 -24.09 13.44 6.65
C ASP A 123 -22.94 13.79 5.68
N LEU A 124 -23.11 14.85 4.92
CA LEU A 124 -22.17 15.24 3.87
C LEU A 124 -20.77 15.50 4.42
N ASN A 125 -20.66 16.22 5.54
CA ASN A 125 -19.35 16.56 6.10
C ASN A 125 -18.63 15.31 6.64
N ALA A 126 -19.34 14.45 7.34
CA ALA A 126 -18.80 13.19 7.84
C ALA A 126 -18.37 12.26 6.68
N ALA A 127 -19.15 12.20 5.60
CA ALA A 127 -18.81 11.43 4.41
C ALA A 127 -17.56 11.95 3.72
N VAL A 128 -17.41 13.27 3.57
CA VAL A 128 -16.21 13.90 2.99
C VAL A 128 -14.99 13.67 3.88
N ASP A 129 -15.09 13.86 5.19
CA ASP A 129 -14.01 13.61 6.14
C ASP A 129 -13.55 12.14 6.10
N GLY A 130 -14.50 11.22 6.07
CA GLY A 130 -14.24 9.79 5.94
C GLY A 130 -13.54 9.44 4.63
N ALA A 131 -13.96 10.02 3.50
CA ALA A 131 -13.35 9.81 2.20
C ALA A 131 -11.92 10.37 2.15
N MET A 132 -11.67 11.57 2.70
CA MET A 132 -10.33 12.15 2.81
C MET A 132 -9.38 11.25 3.60
N LEU A 133 -9.80 10.82 4.80
CA LEU A 133 -9.01 9.94 5.66
C LEU A 133 -8.72 8.60 4.99
N CYS A 134 -9.72 8.01 4.33
CA CYS A 134 -9.61 6.72 3.68
C CYS A 134 -8.69 6.78 2.44
N LYS A 135 -8.76 7.86 1.65
CA LYS A 135 -8.06 7.92 0.35
C LYS A 135 -6.64 8.47 0.44
N PHE A 136 -6.40 9.54 1.19
CA PHE A 136 -5.13 10.28 1.07
C PHE A 136 -4.06 9.92 2.09
N ARG A 137 -4.35 9.04 3.04
CA ARG A 137 -3.32 8.51 3.93
C ARG A 137 -2.19 7.87 3.11
N ASN A 138 -0.94 8.26 3.41
CA ASN A 138 0.26 7.81 2.69
C ASN A 138 0.19 8.04 1.16
N ALA A 139 -0.36 9.17 0.75
CA ALA A 139 -0.61 9.51 -0.66
C ALA A 139 -1.47 8.47 -1.41
N GLY A 140 -2.40 7.81 -0.70
CA GLY A 140 -3.25 6.75 -1.28
C GLY A 140 -2.56 5.40 -1.49
N GLN A 141 -1.30 5.26 -1.12
CA GLN A 141 -0.50 4.05 -1.32
C GLN A 141 -0.74 3.03 -0.20
N THR A 142 -1.99 2.60 -0.04
CA THR A 142 -2.41 1.66 1.00
C THR A 142 -3.34 0.58 0.46
N CYS A 143 -3.15 -0.66 0.91
CA CYS A 143 -3.99 -1.80 0.54
C CYS A 143 -5.45 -1.68 1.01
N VAL A 144 -5.71 -0.83 2.01
CA VAL A 144 -7.05 -0.57 2.58
C VAL A 144 -7.68 0.70 2.02
N CYS A 145 -7.06 1.33 1.04
CA CYS A 145 -7.55 2.56 0.43
C CYS A 145 -8.81 2.31 -0.39
N ALA A 146 -9.82 3.16 -0.22
CA ALA A 146 -10.94 3.17 -1.15
C ALA A 146 -10.55 3.90 -2.42
N ASN A 147 -10.47 3.18 -3.53
CA ASN A 147 -10.14 3.74 -4.83
C ASN A 147 -11.40 4.15 -5.60
N ARG A 148 -12.54 3.53 -5.28
CA ARG A 148 -13.84 3.76 -5.91
C ARG A 148 -14.79 4.41 -4.92
N ILE A 149 -15.14 5.66 -5.16
CA ILE A 149 -16.12 6.38 -4.35
C ILE A 149 -17.45 6.36 -5.09
N LEU A 150 -18.42 5.63 -4.55
CA LEU A 150 -19.74 5.42 -5.13
C LEU A 150 -20.74 6.31 -4.38
N VAL A 151 -21.19 7.37 -5.03
CA VAL A 151 -22.08 8.36 -4.43
C VAL A 151 -23.44 8.27 -5.07
N GLN A 152 -24.48 8.15 -4.25
CA GLN A 152 -25.86 8.14 -4.71
C GLN A 152 -26.21 9.46 -5.40
N ARG A 153 -27.03 9.41 -6.44
CA ARG A 153 -27.27 10.52 -7.36
C ARG A 153 -27.76 11.80 -6.68
N GLY A 154 -28.61 11.69 -5.65
CA GLY A 154 -29.21 12.83 -4.98
C GLY A 154 -28.20 13.72 -4.24
N ILE A 155 -27.10 13.16 -3.74
CA ILE A 155 -26.05 13.89 -3.01
C ILE A 155 -24.74 14.04 -3.83
N HIS A 156 -24.67 13.45 -5.03
CA HIS A 156 -23.45 13.34 -5.82
C HIS A 156 -22.75 14.68 -6.05
N ASP A 157 -23.45 15.66 -6.56
CA ASP A 157 -22.82 16.94 -6.96
C ASP A 157 -22.32 17.72 -5.75
N GLN A 158 -23.09 17.72 -4.66
CA GLN A 158 -22.68 18.32 -3.38
C GLN A 158 -21.45 17.63 -2.79
N PHE A 159 -21.42 16.31 -2.85
CA PHE A 159 -20.25 15.53 -2.39
C PHE A 159 -19.02 15.82 -3.23
N VAL A 160 -19.15 15.82 -4.56
CA VAL A 160 -18.02 16.09 -5.49
C VAL A 160 -17.46 17.49 -5.25
N GLU A 161 -18.32 18.49 -5.09
CA GLU A 161 -17.90 19.88 -4.80
C GLU A 161 -17.14 19.96 -3.48
N ALA A 162 -17.72 19.46 -2.39
CA ALA A 162 -17.13 19.52 -1.06
C ALA A 162 -15.84 18.69 -0.96
N PHE A 163 -15.80 17.49 -1.54
CA PHE A 163 -14.63 16.62 -1.57
C PHE A 163 -13.50 17.26 -2.38
N THR A 164 -13.80 17.81 -3.58
CA THR A 164 -12.81 18.46 -4.43
C THR A 164 -12.21 19.69 -3.76
N ALA A 165 -13.01 20.49 -3.08
CA ALA A 165 -12.50 21.64 -2.34
C ALA A 165 -11.46 21.23 -1.27
N ARG A 166 -11.72 20.13 -0.55
CA ARG A 166 -10.78 19.57 0.45
C ARG A 166 -9.52 19.02 -0.20
N VAL A 167 -9.66 18.29 -1.32
CA VAL A 167 -8.52 17.72 -2.05
C VAL A 167 -7.61 18.81 -2.61
N THR A 168 -8.19 19.85 -3.18
CA THR A 168 -7.43 21.00 -3.74
C THR A 168 -6.69 21.79 -2.67
N ALA A 169 -7.20 21.81 -1.45
CA ALA A 169 -6.56 22.51 -0.33
C ALA A 169 -5.38 21.72 0.30
N MET A 170 -5.14 20.47 -0.11
CA MET A 170 -4.05 19.65 0.43
C MET A 170 -2.68 20.21 0.02
N LYS A 171 -1.77 20.28 0.99
CA LYS A 171 -0.38 20.69 0.76
C LYS A 171 0.44 19.48 0.30
N VAL A 172 0.86 19.51 -0.95
CA VAL A 172 1.78 18.52 -1.53
C VAL A 172 3.21 18.99 -1.33
N ALA A 173 4.00 18.27 -0.54
CA ALA A 173 5.39 18.64 -0.26
C ALA A 173 6.18 17.44 0.31
N ASP A 174 7.51 17.58 0.40
CA ASP A 174 8.38 16.65 1.15
C ASP A 174 7.85 16.49 2.59
N GLY A 175 7.82 15.25 3.09
CA GLY A 175 7.27 14.94 4.42
C GLY A 175 8.02 15.59 5.60
N ARG A 176 9.20 16.18 5.37
CA ARG A 176 9.93 16.99 6.36
C ARG A 176 9.45 18.45 6.39
N THR A 177 8.62 18.84 5.44
CA THR A 177 8.02 20.18 5.39
C THR A 177 6.85 20.23 6.34
N GLU A 178 6.83 21.18 7.25
CA GLU A 178 5.73 21.36 8.21
C GLU A 178 4.39 21.57 7.50
N GLY A 179 3.38 20.85 7.94
CA GLY A 179 2.03 20.89 7.37
C GLY A 179 1.88 20.20 6.00
N SER A 180 2.84 19.35 5.59
CA SER A 180 2.69 18.51 4.40
C SER A 180 1.59 17.47 4.63
N ASP A 181 0.61 17.41 3.72
CA ASP A 181 -0.48 16.42 3.73
C ASP A 181 -0.17 15.24 2.82
N VAL A 182 0.46 15.49 1.68
CA VAL A 182 0.74 14.48 0.65
C VAL A 182 2.21 14.54 0.25
N GLY A 183 2.90 13.42 0.47
CA GLY A 183 4.28 13.21 0.06
C GLY A 183 4.43 12.63 -1.35
N PRO A 184 5.66 12.20 -1.73
CA PRO A 184 5.91 11.59 -3.03
C PRO A 184 5.32 10.19 -3.15
N LEU A 185 5.15 9.74 -4.38
CA LEU A 185 4.99 8.32 -4.71
C LEU A 185 6.33 7.60 -4.48
N ILE A 186 6.27 6.30 -4.25
CA ILE A 186 7.45 5.51 -3.83
C ILE A 186 8.58 5.54 -4.85
N ASN A 187 8.26 5.44 -6.14
CA ASN A 187 9.23 5.39 -7.22
C ASN A 187 8.60 5.81 -8.57
N ALA A 188 9.39 5.77 -9.64
CA ALA A 188 8.95 6.15 -10.98
C ALA A 188 7.88 5.21 -11.54
N ASP A 189 7.93 3.92 -11.24
CA ASP A 189 6.94 2.95 -11.71
C ASP A 189 5.56 3.20 -11.05
N GLY A 190 5.55 3.53 -9.76
CA GLY A 190 4.34 3.93 -9.06
C GLY A 190 3.71 5.19 -9.66
N ARG A 191 4.53 6.17 -10.05
CA ARG A 191 4.05 7.37 -10.74
C ARG A 191 3.51 7.04 -12.13
N ALA A 192 4.25 6.29 -12.93
CA ALA A 192 3.84 5.90 -14.28
C ALA A 192 2.48 5.17 -14.25
N LYS A 193 2.28 4.28 -13.29
CA LYS A 193 1.00 3.59 -13.10
C LYS A 193 -0.16 4.55 -12.84
N VAL A 194 0.04 5.57 -12.00
CA VAL A 194 -0.99 6.60 -11.74
C VAL A 194 -1.30 7.38 -13.02
N GLU A 195 -0.28 7.80 -13.77
CA GLU A 195 -0.42 8.49 -15.05
C GLU A 195 -1.22 7.64 -16.05
N GLU A 196 -0.86 6.36 -16.24
CA GLU A 196 -1.58 5.43 -17.12
C GLU A 196 -3.06 5.25 -16.73
N HIS A 197 -3.37 5.18 -15.44
CA HIS A 197 -4.76 5.06 -14.98
C HIS A 197 -5.58 6.33 -15.25
N VAL A 198 -4.98 7.49 -15.08
CA VAL A 198 -5.64 8.77 -15.39
C VAL A 198 -5.85 8.93 -16.90
N GLU A 199 -4.83 8.62 -17.71
CA GLU A 199 -4.91 8.67 -19.17
C GLU A 199 -5.95 7.70 -19.72
N ASP A 200 -5.98 6.46 -19.24
CA ASP A 200 -6.99 5.47 -19.63
C ASP A 200 -8.41 5.94 -19.30
N ALA A 201 -8.60 6.51 -18.11
CA ALA A 201 -9.91 7.02 -17.71
C ALA A 201 -10.37 8.19 -18.58
N LEU A 202 -9.48 9.12 -18.88
CA LEU A 202 -9.77 10.26 -19.76
C LEU A 202 -10.11 9.80 -21.19
N ALA A 203 -9.34 8.87 -21.74
CA ALA A 203 -9.59 8.29 -23.07
C ALA A 203 -10.96 7.58 -23.15
N LYS A 204 -11.48 7.10 -22.03
CA LYS A 204 -12.78 6.43 -21.91
C LYS A 204 -13.92 7.33 -21.42
N GLY A 205 -13.69 8.64 -21.35
CA GLY A 205 -14.73 9.64 -21.11
C GLY A 205 -14.87 10.14 -19.68
N ALA A 206 -13.98 9.76 -18.74
CA ALA A 206 -13.91 10.39 -17.44
C ALA A 206 -13.47 11.85 -17.56
N LYS A 207 -13.76 12.64 -16.52
CA LYS A 207 -13.36 14.05 -16.43
C LYS A 207 -12.55 14.28 -15.18
N VAL A 208 -11.44 15.01 -15.31
CA VAL A 208 -10.67 15.52 -14.17
C VAL A 208 -11.42 16.70 -13.56
N VAL A 209 -11.69 16.60 -12.26
CA VAL A 209 -12.25 17.72 -11.48
C VAL A 209 -11.13 18.53 -10.84
N CYS A 210 -10.08 17.85 -10.33
CA CYS A 210 -8.83 18.47 -9.88
C CYS A 210 -7.65 17.50 -10.03
N GLY A 211 -6.43 18.03 -10.04
CA GLY A 211 -5.20 17.26 -10.21
C GLY A 211 -4.99 16.73 -11.62
N GLY A 212 -4.60 15.48 -11.77
CA GLY A 212 -4.39 14.82 -13.08
C GLY A 212 -3.05 15.11 -13.72
N HIS A 213 -2.05 15.59 -12.96
CA HIS A 213 -0.73 15.94 -13.49
C HIS A 213 0.36 15.81 -12.42
N THR A 214 1.61 15.73 -12.89
CA THR A 214 2.81 15.77 -12.03
C THR A 214 2.85 17.10 -11.27
N HIS A 215 3.18 17.06 -9.98
CA HIS A 215 3.27 18.24 -9.13
C HIS A 215 4.67 18.86 -9.16
N GLU A 216 4.77 20.19 -9.03
CA GLU A 216 6.03 20.95 -9.09
C GLU A 216 7.01 20.63 -7.93
N ALA A 217 6.55 20.02 -6.85
CA ALA A 217 7.37 19.63 -5.71
C ALA A 217 8.48 18.61 -6.05
N GLY A 218 8.38 17.94 -7.21
CA GLY A 218 9.44 17.07 -7.70
C GLY A 218 8.94 15.92 -8.59
N PRO A 219 9.87 15.13 -9.16
CA PRO A 219 9.56 14.15 -10.20
C PRO A 219 8.72 12.95 -9.72
N LEU A 220 8.65 12.70 -8.42
CA LEU A 220 7.82 11.64 -7.85
C LEU A 220 6.52 12.18 -7.22
N PHE A 221 6.26 13.48 -7.29
CA PHE A 221 5.04 14.07 -6.76
C PHE A 221 3.97 14.14 -7.85
N TYR A 222 2.79 13.65 -7.51
CA TYR A 222 1.61 13.73 -8.37
C TYR A 222 0.49 14.46 -7.63
N SER A 223 -0.18 15.36 -8.32
CA SER A 223 -1.26 16.15 -7.72
C SER A 223 -2.41 15.24 -7.29
N PRO A 224 -2.95 15.37 -6.06
CA PRO A 224 -4.15 14.65 -5.65
C PRO A 224 -5.26 14.84 -6.67
N THR A 225 -5.83 13.73 -7.14
CA THR A 225 -6.67 13.72 -8.35
C THR A 225 -8.06 13.21 -8.04
N VAL A 226 -9.06 13.95 -8.51
CA VAL A 226 -10.47 13.52 -8.49
C VAL A 226 -10.97 13.41 -9.92
N LEU A 227 -11.51 12.23 -10.24
CA LEU A 227 -12.13 11.92 -11.52
C LEU A 227 -13.63 11.66 -11.31
N VAL A 228 -14.45 12.13 -12.22
CA VAL A 228 -15.89 11.84 -12.28
C VAL A 228 -16.27 11.21 -13.62
N GLY A 229 -17.44 10.57 -13.68
CA GLY A 229 -17.89 9.85 -14.88
C GLY A 229 -17.11 8.56 -15.14
N VAL A 230 -16.52 7.98 -14.10
CA VAL A 230 -15.81 6.71 -14.18
C VAL A 230 -16.79 5.57 -14.39
N ASN A 231 -16.42 4.61 -15.26
CA ASN A 231 -17.21 3.41 -15.56
C ASN A 231 -16.37 2.13 -15.42
N THR A 232 -17.00 0.98 -15.56
CA THR A 232 -16.38 -0.34 -15.36
C THR A 232 -15.40 -0.78 -16.44
N GLU A 233 -15.35 -0.08 -17.57
CA GLU A 233 -14.40 -0.35 -18.67
C GLU A 233 -13.02 0.29 -18.44
N MET A 234 -12.92 1.21 -17.50
CA MET A 234 -11.68 1.88 -17.13
C MET A 234 -10.81 0.97 -16.26
N ARG A 235 -9.49 1.00 -16.48
CA ARG A 235 -8.54 0.16 -15.73
C ARG A 235 -8.66 0.34 -14.22
N MET A 236 -8.81 1.57 -13.76
CA MET A 236 -8.97 1.89 -12.33
C MET A 236 -10.21 1.27 -11.66
N ALA A 237 -11.18 0.79 -12.44
CA ALA A 237 -12.35 0.11 -11.87
C ALA A 237 -12.03 -1.32 -11.41
N SER A 238 -10.99 -1.95 -11.96
CA SER A 238 -10.59 -3.34 -11.69
C SER A 238 -9.14 -3.54 -11.26
N GLU A 239 -8.27 -2.55 -11.50
CA GLU A 239 -6.86 -2.56 -11.12
C GLU A 239 -6.63 -1.63 -9.92
N GLU A 240 -5.73 -2.07 -9.01
CA GLU A 240 -5.25 -1.28 -7.89
C GLU A 240 -4.12 -0.35 -8.31
#